data_b8c1bcc851deee55c9c854c840121bd1
#
_entry.id   b8c1bcc851deee55c9c854c840121bd1
#
_cell.length_a   1.000
_cell.length_b   1.000
_cell.length_c   1.000
_cell.angle_alpha   90.00
_cell.angle_beta   90.00
_cell.angle_gamma   90.00
#
_symmetry.space_group_name_H-M   'P 1'
#
loop_
_entity.id
_entity.type
_entity.pdbx_description
1 polymer ?
#
loop_
_entity_poly.entity_id
_entity_poly.type
_entity_poly.pdbx_seq_one_letter_code
_entity_poly.pdbx_strand_id
1 'polypeptide(L)'
;EVKSLSSNDEGMIITNQTPFYGESGGQVGDTGEITSVDFKFEVHDVQKQLGDLFVHYGKVTKGSIKVNDNVEMKIDINRRNDVRAYHSATHLLHESLRRVLGTHVTQKGSLVEPDRLRFDFSHMKPISNDEIKKIENFVNSMVEKKSEVKTRIMTPKEAVDNGALALFGEKYGDEVRVLSMGSEKDRYFSTELCGGTHVRNTGDIGKFKIISQSSIAAGVRRVEALRDKQLQEYLNKKEKLSDLENEKIQETIKDLSQKIIKLGG
;
A
#
# COMPACT_ATOMS: atom_id res chain seq x y z
N GLU A 1 25.19 -18.71 11.02
CA GLU A 1 24.29 -19.84 10.78
C GLU A 1 24.22 -20.69 12.02
N VAL A 2 22.99 -20.98 12.49
CA VAL A 2 22.75 -21.86 13.65
C VAL A 2 22.06 -23.13 13.22
N LYS A 3 22.23 -24.22 14.00
CA LYS A 3 21.63 -25.54 13.69
C LYS A 3 20.19 -25.68 14.21
N SER A 4 19.79 -24.82 15.15
CA SER A 4 18.45 -24.85 15.76
C SER A 4 18.09 -23.49 16.34
N LEU A 5 16.78 -23.24 16.46
CA LEU A 5 16.17 -22.14 17.20
C LEU A 5 15.26 -22.71 18.28
N SER A 6 15.20 -22.06 19.43
CA SER A 6 14.43 -22.47 20.61
C SER A 6 13.54 -21.35 21.12
N SER A 7 12.60 -21.67 22.01
CA SER A 7 11.63 -20.72 22.58
C SER A 7 12.29 -19.43 23.06
N ASN A 8 11.71 -18.31 22.63
CA ASN A 8 12.14 -16.91 22.82
C ASN A 8 13.33 -16.46 21.96
N ASP A 9 13.93 -17.33 21.13
CA ASP A 9 14.93 -16.89 20.17
C ASP A 9 14.29 -15.99 19.09
N GLU A 10 14.92 -14.88 18.81
CA GLU A 10 14.71 -14.11 17.57
C GLU A 10 15.67 -14.64 16.51
N GLY A 11 15.17 -14.78 15.28
CA GLY A 11 16.00 -15.36 14.23
C GLY A 11 15.40 -15.27 12.84
N MET A 12 16.06 -15.94 11.93
CA MET A 12 15.69 -16.01 10.54
C MET A 12 15.50 -17.45 10.09
N ILE A 13 14.39 -17.71 9.40
CA ILE A 13 14.11 -19.03 8.81
C ILE A 13 14.09 -18.88 7.30
N ILE A 14 14.79 -19.78 6.62
CA ILE A 14 14.77 -19.93 5.16
C ILE A 14 14.21 -21.31 4.86
N THR A 15 13.28 -21.36 3.91
CA THR A 15 12.61 -22.60 3.50
C THR A 15 12.81 -22.83 1.99
N ASN A 16 12.62 -24.08 1.54
CA ASN A 16 12.72 -24.46 0.14
C ASN A 16 11.57 -23.88 -0.73
N GLN A 17 10.45 -23.52 -0.10
CA GLN A 17 9.31 -22.86 -0.73
C GLN A 17 8.59 -22.01 0.30
N THR A 18 7.87 -20.98 -0.14
CA THR A 18 7.14 -20.08 0.77
C THR A 18 5.89 -19.48 0.11
N PRO A 19 4.76 -19.37 0.86
CA PRO A 19 3.59 -18.60 0.43
C PRO A 19 3.72 -17.09 0.76
N PHE A 20 4.75 -16.71 1.54
CA PHE A 20 4.95 -15.33 1.98
C PHE A 20 5.49 -14.46 0.85
N TYR A 21 4.98 -13.25 0.75
CA TYR A 21 5.57 -12.21 -0.09
C TYR A 21 6.76 -11.57 0.64
N GLY A 22 7.91 -11.56 0.00
CA GLY A 22 9.06 -10.79 0.47
C GLY A 22 9.00 -9.36 0.00
N GLU A 23 9.35 -8.41 0.86
CA GLU A 23 9.34 -6.98 0.56
C GLU A 23 10.01 -6.69 -0.79
N SER A 24 9.28 -6.02 -1.66
CA SER A 24 9.74 -5.66 -3.01
C SER A 24 8.83 -4.62 -3.64
N GLY A 25 9.37 -3.77 -4.53
CA GLY A 25 8.58 -2.81 -5.32
C GLY A 25 7.76 -1.82 -4.49
N GLY A 26 8.17 -1.57 -3.23
CA GLY A 26 7.47 -0.70 -2.30
C GLY A 26 6.33 -1.37 -1.52
N GLN A 27 5.99 -2.64 -1.81
CA GLN A 27 5.08 -3.43 -0.98
C GLN A 27 5.86 -4.09 0.15
N VAL A 28 5.40 -3.92 1.41
CA VAL A 28 5.97 -4.55 2.60
C VAL A 28 5.85 -6.08 2.56
N GLY A 29 6.76 -6.77 3.24
CA GLY A 29 6.73 -8.22 3.42
C GLY A 29 5.50 -8.68 4.20
N ASP A 30 5.13 -9.95 4.03
CA ASP A 30 4.04 -10.55 4.80
C ASP A 30 4.44 -10.83 6.23
N THR A 31 3.41 -10.99 7.06
CA THR A 31 3.51 -11.57 8.41
C THR A 31 2.68 -12.86 8.50
N GLY A 32 2.91 -13.62 9.54
CA GLY A 32 2.17 -14.86 9.77
C GLY A 32 2.91 -15.80 10.71
N GLU A 33 2.77 -17.10 10.48
CA GLU A 33 3.37 -18.12 11.35
C GLU A 33 3.98 -19.29 10.57
N ILE A 34 5.05 -19.84 11.13
CA ILE A 34 5.66 -21.10 10.69
C ILE A 34 5.52 -22.08 11.85
N THR A 35 4.92 -23.24 11.61
CA THR A 35 4.54 -24.17 12.67
C THR A 35 4.95 -25.60 12.35
N SER A 36 5.14 -26.42 13.39
CA SER A 36 5.11 -27.87 13.33
C SER A 36 4.41 -28.39 14.59
N VAL A 37 4.42 -29.68 14.85
CA VAL A 37 3.68 -30.32 15.97
C VAL A 37 3.89 -29.60 17.31
N ASP A 38 5.16 -29.32 17.66
CA ASP A 38 5.53 -28.71 18.95
C ASP A 38 6.32 -27.39 18.77
N PHE A 39 6.24 -26.80 17.61
CA PHE A 39 6.97 -25.59 17.29
C PHE A 39 6.06 -24.50 16.72
N LYS A 40 6.31 -23.25 17.13
CA LYS A 40 5.69 -22.07 16.55
C LYS A 40 6.70 -20.92 16.48
N PHE A 41 6.78 -20.32 15.28
CA PHE A 41 7.56 -19.14 14.98
C PHE A 41 6.64 -18.06 14.40
N GLU A 42 6.60 -16.90 15.02
CA GLU A 42 5.87 -15.74 14.53
C GLU A 42 6.73 -14.97 13.56
N VAL A 43 6.27 -14.87 12.30
CA VAL A 43 6.94 -14.12 11.24
C VAL A 43 6.46 -12.68 11.32
N HIS A 44 7.39 -11.77 11.56
CA HIS A 44 7.13 -10.33 11.66
C HIS A 44 7.43 -9.60 10.35
N ASP A 45 8.33 -10.13 9.53
CA ASP A 45 8.72 -9.56 8.24
C ASP A 45 9.33 -10.63 7.33
N VAL A 46 9.23 -10.40 6.02
CA VAL A 46 9.88 -11.25 5.01
C VAL A 46 10.60 -10.38 4.00
N GLN A 47 11.90 -10.59 3.87
CA GLN A 47 12.77 -9.86 2.98
C GLN A 47 13.26 -10.74 1.81
N LYS A 48 13.35 -10.15 0.62
CA LYS A 48 14.03 -10.75 -0.52
C LYS A 48 15.51 -10.40 -0.48
N GLN A 49 16.38 -11.41 -0.44
CA GLN A 49 17.84 -11.23 -0.46
C GLN A 49 18.45 -12.03 -1.61
N LEU A 50 19.61 -11.62 -2.07
CA LEU A 50 20.39 -12.33 -3.11
C LEU A 50 19.54 -12.76 -4.33
N GLY A 51 18.63 -11.88 -4.76
CA GLY A 51 17.69 -12.18 -5.86
C GLY A 51 16.39 -12.79 -5.33
N ASP A 52 16.29 -14.12 -5.23
CA ASP A 52 15.05 -14.82 -4.90
C ASP A 52 15.07 -15.59 -3.58
N LEU A 53 16.02 -15.27 -2.68
CA LEU A 53 16.08 -15.88 -1.36
C LEU A 53 15.10 -15.17 -0.41
N PHE A 54 14.04 -15.86 0.01
CA PHE A 54 13.07 -15.35 0.98
C PHE A 54 13.53 -15.66 2.39
N VAL A 55 13.77 -14.63 3.17
CA VAL A 55 14.22 -14.71 4.57
C VAL A 55 13.07 -14.27 5.47
N HIS A 56 12.59 -15.18 6.32
CA HIS A 56 11.50 -14.94 7.25
C HIS A 56 12.09 -14.52 8.61
N TYR A 57 11.88 -13.28 9.00
CA TYR A 57 12.32 -12.70 10.28
C TYR A 57 11.22 -12.85 11.32
N GLY A 58 11.57 -13.26 12.53
CA GLY A 58 10.56 -13.43 13.55
C GLY A 58 11.12 -14.01 14.84
N LYS A 59 10.21 -14.55 15.66
CA LYS A 59 10.49 -15.06 16.99
C LYS A 59 9.88 -16.43 17.23
N VAL A 60 10.62 -17.32 17.88
CA VAL A 60 10.09 -18.59 18.35
C VAL A 60 9.23 -18.35 19.59
N THR A 61 7.93 -18.62 19.49
CA THR A 61 6.97 -18.48 20.60
C THR A 61 6.69 -19.78 21.32
N LYS A 62 7.01 -20.93 20.69
CA LYS A 62 6.86 -22.26 21.30
C LYS A 62 7.87 -23.25 20.72
N GLY A 63 8.46 -24.08 21.57
CA GLY A 63 9.24 -25.25 21.18
C GLY A 63 10.60 -24.96 20.58
N SER A 64 11.04 -25.82 19.69
CA SER A 64 12.32 -25.68 18.97
C SER A 64 12.24 -26.29 17.59
N ILE A 65 13.09 -25.83 16.67
CA ILE A 65 13.22 -26.32 15.30
C ILE A 65 14.68 -26.53 14.94
N LYS A 66 14.95 -27.48 14.07
CA LYS A 66 16.28 -27.78 13.50
C LYS A 66 16.26 -27.64 11.98
N VAL A 67 17.43 -27.51 11.42
CA VAL A 67 17.61 -27.53 9.96
C VAL A 67 17.08 -28.86 9.41
N ASN A 68 16.36 -28.78 8.29
CA ASN A 68 15.67 -29.86 7.58
C ASN A 68 14.36 -30.39 8.25
N ASP A 69 13.87 -29.74 9.31
CA ASP A 69 12.53 -30.06 9.83
C ASP A 69 11.45 -29.61 8.83
N ASN A 70 10.37 -30.40 8.78
CA ASN A 70 9.18 -30.02 7.99
C ASN A 70 8.30 -29.05 8.76
N VAL A 71 7.83 -28.01 8.07
CA VAL A 71 6.99 -26.97 8.63
C VAL A 71 5.76 -26.68 7.77
N GLU A 72 4.71 -26.23 8.42
CA GLU A 72 3.57 -25.58 7.78
C GLU A 72 3.74 -24.06 7.87
N MET A 73 3.40 -23.35 6.80
CA MET A 73 3.56 -21.92 6.68
C MET A 73 2.21 -21.26 6.41
N LYS A 74 1.82 -20.30 7.25
CA LYS A 74 0.54 -19.63 7.15
C LYS A 74 0.71 -18.10 7.24
N ILE A 75 0.31 -17.42 6.19
CA ILE A 75 0.31 -15.94 6.15
C ILE A 75 -0.86 -15.37 6.96
N ASP A 76 -0.69 -14.15 7.49
CA ASP A 76 -1.82 -13.34 7.96
C ASP A 76 -2.62 -12.86 6.74
N ILE A 77 -3.71 -13.56 6.46
CA ILE A 77 -4.54 -13.30 5.28
C ILE A 77 -5.26 -11.96 5.36
N ASN A 78 -5.60 -11.47 6.56
CA ASN A 78 -6.28 -10.20 6.74
C ASN A 78 -5.33 -9.06 6.39
N ARG A 79 -4.11 -9.08 6.95
CA ARG A 79 -3.07 -8.12 6.61
C ARG A 79 -2.70 -8.17 5.13
N ARG A 80 -2.55 -9.38 4.53
CA ARG A 80 -2.30 -9.56 3.09
C ARG A 80 -3.40 -8.94 2.25
N ASN A 81 -4.67 -9.06 2.63
CA ASN A 81 -5.79 -8.50 1.88
C ASN A 81 -5.79 -6.97 1.95
N ASP A 82 -5.46 -6.37 3.10
CA ASP A 82 -5.31 -4.93 3.20
C ASP A 82 -4.16 -4.41 2.31
N VAL A 83 -2.99 -5.06 2.37
CA VAL A 83 -1.85 -4.72 1.50
C VAL A 83 -2.21 -4.84 0.01
N ARG A 84 -2.90 -5.92 -0.41
CA ARG A 84 -3.40 -6.11 -1.79
C ARG A 84 -4.28 -4.96 -2.25
N ALA A 85 -5.18 -4.51 -1.38
CA ALA A 85 -6.11 -3.44 -1.68
C ALA A 85 -5.38 -2.10 -1.83
N TYR A 86 -4.44 -1.79 -0.94
CA TYR A 86 -3.60 -0.59 -1.06
C TYR A 86 -2.69 -0.65 -2.29
N HIS A 87 -2.11 -1.80 -2.61
CA HIS A 87 -1.26 -1.93 -3.80
C HIS A 87 -2.07 -1.73 -5.09
N SER A 88 -3.26 -2.31 -5.16
CA SER A 88 -4.15 -2.10 -6.30
C SER A 88 -4.62 -0.64 -6.41
N ALA A 89 -4.92 0.00 -5.27
CA ALA A 89 -5.23 1.44 -5.22
C ALA A 89 -4.06 2.30 -5.74
N THR A 90 -2.81 1.90 -5.47
CA THR A 90 -1.62 2.60 -5.95
C THR A 90 -1.56 2.65 -7.48
N HIS A 91 -1.90 1.57 -8.17
CA HIS A 91 -1.95 1.54 -9.64
C HIS A 91 -3.07 2.41 -10.20
N LEU A 92 -4.27 2.38 -9.61
CA LEU A 92 -5.36 3.28 -10.00
C LEU A 92 -4.99 4.75 -9.74
N LEU A 93 -4.32 5.03 -8.62
CA LEU A 93 -3.83 6.36 -8.28
C LEU A 93 -2.79 6.85 -9.30
N HIS A 94 -1.81 6.02 -9.64
CA HIS A 94 -0.76 6.36 -10.61
C HIS A 94 -1.37 6.78 -11.95
N GLU A 95 -2.25 5.97 -12.53
CA GLU A 95 -2.91 6.30 -13.79
C GLU A 95 -3.82 7.54 -13.64
N SER A 96 -4.52 7.72 -12.52
CA SER A 96 -5.34 8.90 -12.25
C SER A 96 -4.50 10.18 -12.21
N LEU A 97 -3.34 10.12 -11.55
CA LEU A 97 -2.37 11.23 -11.54
C LEU A 97 -1.88 11.56 -12.95
N ARG A 98 -1.55 10.55 -13.76
CA ARG A 98 -1.13 10.75 -15.16
C ARG A 98 -2.22 11.40 -16.01
N ARG A 99 -3.47 11.01 -15.83
CA ARG A 99 -4.60 11.60 -16.58
C ARG A 99 -4.92 13.03 -16.20
N VAL A 100 -4.76 13.38 -14.92
CA VAL A 100 -5.11 14.72 -14.42
C VAL A 100 -3.95 15.70 -14.57
N LEU A 101 -2.72 15.25 -14.24
CA LEU A 101 -1.54 16.12 -14.19
C LEU A 101 -0.69 16.05 -15.46
N GLY A 102 -0.79 14.96 -16.23
CA GLY A 102 -0.08 14.77 -17.49
C GLY A 102 0.85 13.54 -17.49
N THR A 103 1.27 13.13 -18.68
CA THR A 103 2.09 11.93 -18.93
C THR A 103 3.52 12.00 -18.38
N HIS A 104 3.99 13.18 -17.94
CA HIS A 104 5.27 13.37 -17.27
C HIS A 104 5.30 12.76 -15.86
N VAL A 105 4.13 12.44 -15.29
CA VAL A 105 4.02 11.76 -13.99
C VAL A 105 4.62 10.36 -14.12
N THR A 106 5.70 10.12 -13.39
CA THR A 106 6.38 8.81 -13.27
C THR A 106 6.63 8.51 -11.79
N GLN A 107 6.52 7.26 -11.41
CA GLN A 107 6.83 6.82 -10.05
C GLN A 107 8.30 7.13 -9.71
N LYS A 108 8.53 7.69 -8.54
CA LYS A 108 9.86 7.94 -7.94
C LYS A 108 10.06 7.14 -6.64
N GLY A 109 8.99 6.69 -6.04
CA GLY A 109 8.98 5.84 -4.87
C GLY A 109 7.56 5.40 -4.54
N SER A 110 7.45 4.31 -3.81
CA SER A 110 6.18 3.78 -3.32
C SER A 110 6.38 3.12 -1.97
N LEU A 111 5.36 3.19 -1.12
CA LEU A 111 5.26 2.39 0.09
C LEU A 111 3.80 1.94 0.22
N VAL A 112 3.62 0.63 0.32
CA VAL A 112 2.31 -0.02 0.45
C VAL A 112 2.31 -0.83 1.73
N GLU A 113 1.57 -0.34 2.72
CA GLU A 113 1.39 -0.92 4.05
C GLU A 113 -0.07 -1.39 4.24
N PRO A 114 -0.40 -2.16 5.28
CA PRO A 114 -1.78 -2.61 5.50
C PRO A 114 -2.73 -1.49 5.93
N ASP A 115 -2.23 -0.35 6.37
CA ASP A 115 -2.99 0.78 6.91
C ASP A 115 -2.93 2.05 6.07
N ARG A 116 -2.01 2.13 5.09
CA ARG A 116 -1.85 3.29 4.19
C ARG A 116 -1.07 2.95 2.93
N LEU A 117 -1.13 3.85 1.96
CA LEU A 117 -0.17 3.93 0.87
C LEU A 117 0.50 5.30 0.82
N ARG A 118 1.71 5.31 0.32
CA ARG A 118 2.49 6.51 -0.02
C ARG A 118 2.99 6.36 -1.46
N PHE A 119 2.81 7.42 -2.24
CA PHE A 119 3.25 7.43 -3.63
C PHE A 119 4.03 8.72 -3.94
N ASP A 120 5.27 8.55 -4.37
CA ASP A 120 6.18 9.62 -4.75
C ASP A 120 6.30 9.65 -6.27
N PHE A 121 6.15 10.83 -6.88
CA PHE A 121 6.10 10.96 -8.33
C PHE A 121 6.66 12.29 -8.82
N SER A 122 7.07 12.32 -10.11
CA SER A 122 7.57 13.51 -10.77
C SER A 122 6.45 14.51 -11.02
N HIS A 123 6.50 15.66 -10.37
CA HIS A 123 5.62 16.81 -10.64
C HIS A 123 6.18 18.09 -9.99
N MET A 124 6.14 19.23 -10.72
CA MET A 124 6.80 20.46 -10.29
C MET A 124 5.96 21.32 -9.35
N LYS A 125 4.63 21.25 -9.46
CA LYS A 125 3.70 22.13 -8.75
C LYS A 125 2.92 21.39 -7.65
N PRO A 126 2.43 22.09 -6.61
CA PRO A 126 1.42 21.53 -5.74
C PRO A 126 0.18 21.10 -6.53
N ILE A 127 -0.45 20.00 -6.11
CA ILE A 127 -1.73 19.57 -6.69
C ILE A 127 -2.82 20.44 -6.09
N SER A 128 -3.65 21.07 -6.91
CA SER A 128 -4.80 21.84 -6.44
C SER A 128 -5.89 20.95 -5.86
N ASN A 129 -6.76 21.52 -5.01
CA ASN A 129 -7.88 20.77 -4.43
C ASN A 129 -8.82 20.20 -5.50
N ASP A 130 -9.01 20.88 -6.63
CA ASP A 130 -9.84 20.40 -7.72
C ASP A 130 -9.20 19.24 -8.49
N GLU A 131 -7.87 19.28 -8.66
CA GLU A 131 -7.12 18.16 -9.23
C GLU A 131 -7.16 16.94 -8.29
N ILE A 132 -6.99 17.13 -6.97
CA ILE A 132 -7.13 16.05 -5.98
C ILE A 132 -8.51 15.40 -6.08
N LYS A 133 -9.59 16.20 -6.11
CA LYS A 133 -10.95 15.68 -6.26
C LYS A 133 -11.13 14.89 -7.56
N LYS A 134 -10.58 15.37 -8.67
CA LYS A 134 -10.63 14.64 -9.96
C LYS A 134 -9.89 13.31 -9.88
N ILE A 135 -8.71 13.27 -9.26
CA ILE A 135 -7.91 12.05 -9.06
C ILE A 135 -8.69 11.05 -8.19
N GLU A 136 -9.22 11.50 -7.04
CA GLU A 136 -10.04 10.67 -6.16
C GLU A 136 -11.27 10.11 -6.88
N ASN A 137 -11.95 10.93 -7.69
CA ASN A 137 -13.11 10.52 -8.47
C ASN A 137 -12.75 9.45 -9.51
N PHE A 138 -11.60 9.57 -10.19
CA PHE A 138 -11.15 8.53 -11.11
C PHE A 138 -10.91 7.21 -10.39
N VAL A 139 -10.17 7.22 -9.28
CA VAL A 139 -9.91 6.00 -8.50
C VAL A 139 -11.22 5.38 -8.03
N ASN A 140 -12.10 6.16 -7.37
CA ASN A 140 -13.35 5.66 -6.81
C ASN A 140 -14.31 5.16 -7.92
N SER A 141 -14.34 5.80 -9.08
CA SER A 141 -15.16 5.32 -10.21
C SER A 141 -14.71 3.94 -10.71
N MET A 142 -13.40 3.62 -10.67
CA MET A 142 -12.91 2.29 -11.01
C MET A 142 -13.22 1.27 -9.91
N VAL A 143 -13.19 1.68 -8.64
CA VAL A 143 -13.63 0.86 -7.51
C VAL A 143 -15.12 0.50 -7.64
N GLU A 144 -15.97 1.47 -7.91
CA GLU A 144 -17.42 1.29 -8.04
C GLU A 144 -17.83 0.37 -9.21
N LYS A 145 -17.02 0.33 -10.28
CA LYS A 145 -17.24 -0.59 -11.41
C LYS A 145 -17.06 -2.05 -11.06
N LYS A 146 -16.39 -2.37 -9.95
CA LYS A 146 -16.15 -3.73 -9.46
C LYS A 146 -15.66 -4.68 -10.55
N SER A 147 -14.70 -4.23 -11.34
CA SER A 147 -14.17 -4.99 -12.46
C SER A 147 -13.09 -5.99 -12.02
N GLU A 148 -13.00 -7.10 -12.78
CA GLU A 148 -11.98 -8.11 -12.56
C GLU A 148 -10.57 -7.52 -12.76
N VAL A 149 -9.62 -7.88 -11.89
CA VAL A 149 -8.20 -7.57 -12.01
C VAL A 149 -7.50 -8.74 -12.69
N LYS A 150 -6.89 -8.48 -13.84
CA LYS A 150 -6.25 -9.53 -14.65
C LYS A 150 -4.73 -9.47 -14.56
N THR A 151 -4.15 -10.63 -14.46
CA THR A 151 -2.70 -10.82 -14.49
C THR A 151 -2.33 -11.73 -15.65
N ARG A 152 -1.32 -11.33 -16.44
CA ARG A 152 -0.79 -12.13 -17.54
C ARG A 152 0.73 -12.15 -17.47
N ILE A 153 1.32 -13.25 -17.85
CA ILE A 153 2.77 -13.39 -18.01
C ILE A 153 3.05 -13.30 -19.51
N MET A 154 4.01 -12.49 -19.90
CA MET A 154 4.41 -12.28 -21.29
C MET A 154 5.84 -11.74 -21.37
N THR A 155 6.40 -11.66 -22.54
CA THR A 155 7.71 -11.02 -22.72
C THR A 155 7.64 -9.51 -22.49
N PRO A 156 8.74 -8.83 -22.09
CA PRO A 156 8.77 -7.38 -21.94
C PRO A 156 8.32 -6.63 -23.19
N LYS A 157 8.68 -7.14 -24.38
CA LYS A 157 8.28 -6.56 -25.66
C LYS A 157 6.77 -6.62 -25.85
N GLU A 158 6.16 -7.78 -25.66
CA GLU A 158 4.69 -7.95 -25.75
C GLU A 158 3.97 -7.06 -24.75
N ALA A 159 4.51 -6.89 -23.54
CA ALA A 159 3.94 -6.02 -22.52
C ALA A 159 3.88 -4.56 -23.00
N VAL A 160 4.96 -4.04 -23.56
CA VAL A 160 5.02 -2.67 -24.11
C VAL A 160 4.09 -2.54 -25.31
N ASP A 161 4.07 -3.52 -26.24
CA ASP A 161 3.18 -3.54 -27.40
C ASP A 161 1.69 -3.56 -26.99
N ASN A 162 1.36 -4.16 -25.84
CA ASN A 162 0.04 -4.12 -25.23
C ASN A 162 -0.23 -2.86 -24.38
N GLY A 163 0.67 -1.86 -24.41
CA GLY A 163 0.51 -0.58 -23.72
C GLY A 163 0.77 -0.62 -22.21
N ALA A 164 1.47 -1.64 -21.72
CA ALA A 164 1.86 -1.69 -20.32
C ALA A 164 2.92 -0.64 -19.99
N LEU A 165 2.70 0.08 -18.88
CA LEU A 165 3.71 0.98 -18.33
C LEU A 165 4.80 0.15 -17.65
N ALA A 166 6.03 0.29 -18.14
CA ALA A 166 7.23 -0.23 -17.49
C ALA A 166 7.80 0.83 -16.56
N LEU A 167 8.19 0.45 -15.35
CA LEU A 167 8.88 1.35 -14.44
C LEU A 167 10.30 1.62 -14.95
N PHE A 168 10.69 2.88 -15.03
CA PHE A 168 12.01 3.28 -15.51
C PHE A 168 13.11 2.77 -14.56
N GLY A 169 14.10 2.06 -15.11
CA GLY A 169 15.29 1.63 -14.38
C GLY A 169 15.23 0.22 -13.79
N GLU A 170 14.12 -0.50 -13.91
CA GLU A 170 14.05 -1.91 -13.54
C GLU A 170 14.62 -2.80 -14.68
N LYS A 171 15.43 -3.79 -14.29
CA LYS A 171 15.87 -4.85 -15.22
C LYS A 171 14.84 -5.96 -15.19
N TYR A 172 14.18 -6.18 -16.30
CA TYR A 172 13.22 -7.26 -16.47
C TYR A 172 13.93 -8.52 -17.00
N GLY A 173 13.50 -9.67 -16.51
CA GLY A 173 13.90 -10.97 -17.07
C GLY A 173 13.22 -11.25 -18.42
N ASP A 174 13.31 -12.49 -18.87
CA ASP A 174 12.72 -12.93 -20.15
C ASP A 174 11.18 -12.86 -20.13
N GLU A 175 10.58 -12.98 -18.95
CA GLU A 175 9.14 -12.87 -18.71
C GLU A 175 8.82 -11.81 -17.66
N VAL A 176 7.72 -11.10 -17.86
CA VAL A 176 7.19 -10.09 -16.95
C VAL A 176 5.73 -10.35 -16.63
N ARG A 177 5.34 -9.98 -15.42
CA ARG A 177 3.95 -10.06 -14.98
C ARG A 177 3.26 -8.72 -15.25
N VAL A 178 2.29 -8.73 -16.14
CA VAL A 178 1.46 -7.58 -16.52
C VAL A 178 0.15 -7.62 -15.74
N LEU A 179 -0.11 -6.55 -14.99
CA LEU A 179 -1.32 -6.33 -14.23
C LEU A 179 -2.22 -5.35 -14.98
N SER A 180 -3.49 -5.71 -15.18
CA SER A 180 -4.49 -4.85 -15.81
C SER A 180 -5.72 -4.73 -14.94
N MET A 181 -6.20 -3.50 -14.69
CA MET A 181 -7.36 -3.24 -13.83
C MET A 181 -8.16 -2.02 -14.27
N GLY A 182 -9.43 -1.99 -13.84
CA GLY A 182 -10.39 -0.96 -14.20
C GLY A 182 -10.87 -1.13 -15.64
N SER A 183 -12.18 -1.36 -15.85
CA SER A 183 -12.74 -1.55 -17.19
C SER A 183 -13.16 -0.22 -17.81
N GLU A 184 -12.67 0.08 -19.02
CA GLU A 184 -13.06 1.21 -19.86
C GLU A 184 -13.30 0.74 -21.29
N LYS A 185 -14.56 0.62 -21.72
CA LYS A 185 -14.94 0.18 -23.07
C LYS A 185 -14.07 -1.02 -23.54
N ASP A 186 -13.09 -0.75 -24.43
CA ASP A 186 -12.25 -1.78 -25.06
C ASP A 186 -10.85 -1.91 -24.42
N ARG A 187 -10.59 -1.24 -23.31
CA ARG A 187 -9.27 -1.24 -22.63
C ARG A 187 -9.39 -1.25 -21.12
N TYR A 188 -8.26 -1.49 -20.46
CA TYR A 188 -8.12 -1.30 -19.02
C TYR A 188 -7.78 0.14 -18.68
N PHE A 189 -8.20 0.59 -17.51
CA PHE A 189 -7.84 1.90 -16.97
C PHE A 189 -6.35 1.99 -16.67
N SER A 190 -5.80 1.00 -15.97
CA SER A 190 -4.36 0.86 -15.71
C SER A 190 -3.86 -0.48 -16.23
N THR A 191 -2.69 -0.47 -16.88
CA THR A 191 -1.94 -1.66 -17.30
C THR A 191 -0.47 -1.41 -17.02
N GLU A 192 0.11 -2.15 -16.07
CA GLU A 192 1.46 -1.93 -15.56
C GLU A 192 2.20 -3.23 -15.31
N LEU A 193 3.53 -3.19 -15.37
CA LEU A 193 4.40 -4.28 -14.94
C LEU A 193 4.45 -4.29 -13.40
N CYS A 194 4.00 -5.38 -12.78
CA CYS A 194 3.99 -5.47 -11.33
C CYS A 194 4.08 -6.92 -10.83
N GLY A 195 5.08 -7.19 -9.97
CA GLY A 195 5.27 -8.47 -9.28
C GLY A 195 4.56 -8.58 -7.93
N GLY A 196 3.89 -7.52 -7.46
CA GLY A 196 3.24 -7.46 -6.16
C GLY A 196 1.94 -8.26 -6.03
N THR A 197 1.31 -8.19 -4.87
CA THR A 197 0.03 -8.85 -4.61
C THR A 197 -1.14 -7.89 -4.79
N HIS A 198 -2.23 -8.36 -5.40
CA HIS A 198 -3.37 -7.52 -5.78
C HIS A 198 -4.70 -8.15 -5.43
N VAL A 199 -5.73 -7.31 -5.36
CA VAL A 199 -7.12 -7.76 -5.26
C VAL A 199 -7.55 -8.48 -6.53
N ARG A 200 -8.59 -9.31 -6.43
CA ARG A 200 -9.17 -9.98 -7.61
C ARG A 200 -10.22 -9.12 -8.31
N ASN A 201 -10.81 -8.19 -7.58
CA ASN A 201 -11.84 -7.27 -8.06
C ASN A 201 -11.54 -5.86 -7.56
N THR A 202 -11.72 -4.83 -8.39
CA THR A 202 -11.46 -3.44 -8.00
C THR A 202 -12.37 -2.98 -6.87
N GLY A 203 -13.55 -3.56 -6.70
CA GLY A 203 -14.45 -3.29 -5.57
C GLY A 203 -13.87 -3.64 -4.20
N ASP A 204 -12.92 -4.59 -4.13
CA ASP A 204 -12.27 -4.98 -2.88
C ASP A 204 -11.33 -3.88 -2.33
N ILE A 205 -11.04 -2.85 -3.12
CA ILE A 205 -10.26 -1.69 -2.68
C ILE A 205 -11.05 -0.87 -1.66
N GLY A 206 -12.36 -0.73 -1.83
CA GLY A 206 -13.20 0.14 -1.01
C GLY A 206 -12.97 1.63 -1.29
N LYS A 207 -13.61 2.50 -0.51
CA LYS A 207 -13.55 3.96 -0.69
C LYS A 207 -12.14 4.49 -0.48
N PHE A 208 -11.65 5.26 -1.44
CA PHE A 208 -10.29 5.82 -1.46
C PHE A 208 -10.29 7.34 -1.27
N LYS A 209 -9.29 7.86 -0.54
CA LYS A 209 -9.07 9.30 -0.38
C LYS A 209 -7.60 9.64 -0.14
N ILE A 210 -7.13 10.71 -0.79
CA ILE A 210 -5.83 11.33 -0.52
C ILE A 210 -5.97 12.16 0.78
N ILE A 211 -5.09 11.93 1.75
CA ILE A 211 -5.12 12.61 3.05
C ILE A 211 -4.03 13.66 3.21
N SER A 212 -2.95 13.54 2.46
CA SER A 212 -1.85 14.51 2.47
C SER A 212 -1.16 14.63 1.12
N GLN A 213 -0.52 15.77 0.88
CA GLN A 213 0.45 15.99 -0.17
C GLN A 213 1.61 16.83 0.32
N SER A 214 2.82 16.55 -0.15
CA SER A 214 4.02 17.31 0.17
C SER A 214 5.03 17.30 -0.99
N SER A 215 6.03 18.18 -0.91
CA SER A 215 7.22 18.12 -1.76
C SER A 215 8.32 17.43 -0.96
N ILE A 216 9.03 16.47 -1.58
CA ILE A 216 10.12 15.75 -0.93
C ILE A 216 11.48 16.03 -1.54
N ALA A 217 11.49 16.50 -2.80
CA ALA A 217 12.67 16.95 -3.52
C ALA A 217 12.25 17.89 -4.65
N ALA A 218 13.22 18.54 -5.30
CA ALA A 218 12.95 19.35 -6.50
C ALA A 218 12.31 18.48 -7.58
N GLY A 219 11.09 18.86 -8.00
CA GLY A 219 10.33 18.13 -9.02
C GLY A 219 9.75 16.79 -8.58
N VAL A 220 9.76 16.46 -7.27
CA VAL A 220 9.17 15.22 -6.73
C VAL A 220 8.12 15.56 -5.68
N ARG A 221 6.90 15.10 -5.93
CA ARG A 221 5.74 15.22 -5.05
C ARG A 221 5.44 13.90 -4.38
N ARG A 222 4.91 13.95 -3.17
CA ARG A 222 4.42 12.83 -2.38
C ARG A 222 2.94 13.01 -2.11
N VAL A 223 2.17 11.94 -2.24
CA VAL A 223 0.81 11.83 -1.71
C VAL A 223 0.73 10.63 -0.77
N GLU A 224 -0.09 10.76 0.26
CA GLU A 224 -0.49 9.65 1.12
C GLU A 224 -2.00 9.49 1.03
N ALA A 225 -2.46 8.25 1.03
CA ALA A 225 -3.88 7.95 0.89
C ALA A 225 -4.29 6.81 1.82
N LEU A 226 -5.56 6.89 2.20
CA LEU A 226 -6.24 5.88 3.00
C LEU A 226 -7.43 5.31 2.22
N ARG A 227 -7.87 4.13 2.64
CA ARG A 227 -9.03 3.46 2.09
C ARG A 227 -9.92 2.88 3.19
N ASP A 228 -11.18 2.69 2.84
CA ASP A 228 -12.17 1.92 3.57
C ASP A 228 -12.16 2.16 5.09
N LYS A 229 -11.85 1.16 5.90
CA LYS A 229 -11.88 1.23 7.36
C LYS A 229 -10.90 2.28 7.90
N GLN A 230 -9.66 2.30 7.45
CA GLN A 230 -8.65 3.27 7.90
C GLN A 230 -9.04 4.70 7.54
N LEU A 231 -9.66 4.90 6.39
CA LEU A 231 -10.22 6.19 6.00
C LEU A 231 -11.35 6.62 6.95
N GLN A 232 -12.27 5.72 7.28
CA GLN A 232 -13.37 6.02 8.21
C GLN A 232 -12.85 6.39 9.61
N GLU A 233 -11.89 5.64 10.12
CA GLU A 233 -11.25 5.94 11.41
C GLU A 233 -10.56 7.31 11.41
N TYR A 234 -9.85 7.63 10.33
CA TYR A 234 -9.22 8.95 10.14
C TYR A 234 -10.24 10.08 10.11
N LEU A 235 -11.34 9.93 9.35
CA LEU A 235 -12.39 10.95 9.26
C LEU A 235 -13.08 11.17 10.60
N ASN A 236 -13.43 10.11 11.31
CA ASN A 236 -14.05 10.19 12.65
C ASN A 236 -13.13 10.89 13.66
N LYS A 237 -11.82 10.61 13.59
CA LYS A 237 -10.84 11.28 14.45
C LYS A 237 -10.73 12.77 14.12
N LYS A 238 -10.73 13.11 12.85
CA LYS A 238 -10.65 14.50 12.38
C LYS A 238 -11.89 15.31 12.78
N GLU A 239 -13.07 14.72 12.66
CA GLU A 239 -14.34 15.33 13.09
C GLU A 239 -14.32 15.63 14.60
N LYS A 240 -13.98 14.63 15.43
CA LYS A 240 -13.88 14.83 16.89
C LYS A 240 -12.87 15.93 17.28
N LEU A 241 -11.74 16.03 16.59
CA LEU A 241 -10.77 17.10 16.85
C LEU A 241 -11.32 18.47 16.47
N SER A 242 -12.04 18.57 15.34
CA SER A 242 -12.69 19.80 14.90
C SER A 242 -13.77 20.25 15.90
N ASP A 243 -14.57 19.32 16.42
CA ASP A 243 -15.60 19.61 17.42
C ASP A 243 -15.00 20.16 18.72
N LEU A 244 -13.92 19.53 19.21
CA LEU A 244 -13.18 19.99 20.39
C LEU A 244 -12.54 21.38 20.19
N GLU A 245 -12.03 21.67 18.99
CA GLU A 245 -11.50 23.00 18.67
C GLU A 245 -12.62 24.04 18.63
N ASN A 246 -13.77 23.71 18.04
CA ASN A 246 -14.94 24.59 18.00
C ASN A 246 -15.48 24.88 19.41
N GLU A 247 -15.59 23.88 20.28
CA GLU A 247 -15.99 24.06 21.68
C GLU A 247 -15.05 25.04 22.42
N LYS A 248 -13.74 24.87 22.30
CA LYS A 248 -12.73 25.77 22.89
C LYS A 248 -12.85 27.21 22.37
N ILE A 249 -13.10 27.37 21.06
CA ILE A 249 -13.32 28.69 20.46
C ILE A 249 -14.57 29.32 21.03
N GLN A 250 -15.69 28.58 21.18
CA GLN A 250 -16.92 29.08 21.76
C GLN A 250 -16.76 29.50 23.24
N GLU A 251 -16.05 28.71 24.03
CA GLU A 251 -15.72 29.07 25.42
C GLU A 251 -14.90 30.37 25.50
N THR A 252 -13.90 30.49 24.62
CA THR A 252 -13.04 31.69 24.54
C THR A 252 -13.85 32.93 24.14
N ILE A 253 -14.73 32.81 23.17
CA ILE A 253 -15.63 33.89 22.73
C ILE A 253 -16.53 34.32 23.91
N LYS A 254 -17.11 33.36 24.64
CA LYS A 254 -17.96 33.62 25.81
C LYS A 254 -17.21 34.37 26.91
N ASP A 255 -16.00 33.96 27.24
CA ASP A 255 -15.14 34.58 28.25
C ASP A 255 -14.75 36.02 27.84
N LEU A 256 -14.35 36.23 26.59
CA LEU A 256 -14.04 37.54 26.03
C LEU A 256 -15.26 38.46 26.03
N SER A 257 -16.43 37.98 25.64
CA SER A 257 -17.67 38.74 25.66
C SER A 257 -18.04 39.19 27.08
N GLN A 258 -17.89 38.34 28.09
CA GLN A 258 -18.10 38.71 29.49
C GLN A 258 -17.10 39.76 30.00
N LYS A 259 -15.85 39.69 29.56
CA LYS A 259 -14.84 40.70 29.90
C LYS A 259 -15.16 42.06 29.29
N ILE A 260 -15.61 42.08 28.03
CA ILE A 260 -16.01 43.32 27.34
C ILE A 260 -17.18 43.97 28.10
N ILE A 261 -18.24 43.23 28.44
CA ILE A 261 -19.37 43.73 29.21
C ILE A 261 -18.93 44.31 30.55
N LYS A 262 -18.02 43.65 31.29
CA LYS A 262 -17.46 44.15 32.55
C LYS A 262 -16.65 45.42 32.41
N LEU A 263 -16.09 45.70 31.26
CA LEU A 263 -15.29 46.89 30.93
C LEU A 263 -16.14 48.05 30.39
N GLY A 264 -17.48 47.90 30.31
CA GLY A 264 -18.42 48.96 29.91
C GLY A 264 -18.61 49.05 28.39
N GLY A 265 -18.37 47.95 27.66
CA GLY A 265 -18.68 47.79 26.25
C GLY A 265 -20.06 47.18 26.01
#